data_d60df455e82cbfe67960257dfc5b35b1
#
_entry.id   d60df455e82cbfe67960257dfc5b35b1
#
_cell.length_a   1.000
_cell.length_b   1.000
_cell.length_c   1.000
_cell.angle_alpha   90.00
_cell.angle_beta   90.00
_cell.angle_gamma   90.00
#
_symmetry.space_group_name_H-M   'P 1'
#
loop_
_entity.id
_entity.type
_entity.pdbx_description
1 polymer ?
#
loop_
_entity_poly.entity_id
_entity_poly.type
_entity_poly.pdbx_seq_one_letter_code
_entity_poly.pdbx_strand_id
1 'polypeptide(L)'
;MADFVCHGDILYSESIEKLKVFEDSYLVVQDGFVEGIYETLPEKFQGVEVKDYGRGLIIPAFSDLHIHASQFVQRGVGMDKLLFDWLNDYTFPQEARFASMDYAKNVYDQVVTELLRQGTFHASLFTTIHYDASDYLFRALADKGMYAYVGKVNMDMNSPEYLCETTEESMKETERFLAEHQGKGTVQPILTPRFAPTCSEPLMKGLGELAAKYHCGLQTHLVESQAEVKWTLELFPDYGSDAEIYERNGLLEHGPSIFAHYIFPSQADLDIIRKAGSVTVHCPDATTNIIAGIMPAKALSEKGVPIAMGCDIEGGQHAAVYRQVARAVQLSKLKEFYEPEGNGSITFAQAFHMATKAGGSVFDRAGSLEKGYRFNALVLDGLEDEGFTLSPEERAERFCYAGDDRNIIGRFIDGKEIILP
;
A
#
# COMPACT_ATOMS: atom_id res chain seq x y z
N MET A 1 10.45 6.33 30.00
CA MET A 1 9.60 5.53 30.91
C MET A 1 8.60 4.84 30.01
N ALA A 2 8.22 3.57 30.24
CA ALA A 2 7.23 2.93 29.38
C ALA A 2 5.89 3.67 29.44
N ASP A 3 5.20 3.77 28.32
CA ASP A 3 3.91 4.46 28.22
C ASP A 3 2.79 3.55 28.74
N PHE A 4 2.79 2.30 28.30
CA PHE A 4 1.88 1.23 28.71
C PHE A 4 2.41 -0.14 28.29
N VAL A 5 1.72 -1.19 28.68
CA VAL A 5 1.99 -2.57 28.31
C VAL A 5 0.73 -3.17 27.70
N CYS A 6 0.84 -3.88 26.58
CA CYS A 6 -0.23 -4.75 26.08
C CYS A 6 0.05 -6.18 26.53
N HIS A 7 -0.96 -6.88 27.06
CA HIS A 7 -0.91 -8.30 27.37
C HIS A 7 -1.85 -9.07 26.46
N GLY A 8 -1.36 -10.15 25.85
CA GLY A 8 -2.10 -11.00 24.92
C GLY A 8 -1.20 -11.89 24.08
N ASP A 9 -1.74 -12.49 23.05
CA ASP A 9 -0.95 -13.21 22.06
C ASP A 9 -0.43 -12.23 21.01
N ILE A 10 0.83 -12.37 20.58
CA ILE A 10 1.49 -11.41 19.69
C ILE A 10 2.04 -12.16 18.48
N LEU A 11 1.75 -11.63 17.28
CA LEU A 11 2.24 -12.21 16.03
C LEU A 11 2.75 -11.11 15.09
N TYR A 12 3.90 -11.34 14.49
CA TYR A 12 4.44 -10.50 13.41
C TYR A 12 5.29 -11.30 12.42
N SER A 13 5.56 -10.73 11.25
CA SER A 13 6.48 -11.34 10.29
C SER A 13 7.93 -11.07 10.69
N GLU A 14 8.68 -12.12 11.04
CA GLU A 14 10.12 -12.04 11.29
C GLU A 14 10.89 -11.90 9.95
N SER A 15 10.51 -12.74 8.98
CA SER A 15 11.03 -12.71 7.61
C SER A 15 9.93 -13.12 6.63
N ILE A 16 10.19 -13.06 5.35
CA ILE A 16 9.21 -13.44 4.33
C ILE A 16 8.68 -14.88 4.47
N GLU A 17 9.48 -15.78 5.02
CA GLU A 17 9.14 -17.19 5.19
C GLU A 17 8.64 -17.53 6.61
N LYS A 18 8.74 -16.58 7.57
CA LYS A 18 8.57 -16.93 8.97
C LYS A 18 7.78 -15.91 9.75
N LEU A 19 6.73 -16.40 10.41
CA LEU A 19 6.00 -15.66 11.44
C LEU A 19 6.69 -15.88 12.81
N LYS A 20 6.68 -14.85 13.64
CA LYS A 20 7.12 -14.91 15.03
C LYS A 20 5.89 -14.78 15.91
N VAL A 21 5.77 -15.70 16.87
CA VAL A 21 4.65 -15.77 17.82
C VAL A 21 5.16 -15.72 19.24
N PHE A 22 4.41 -15.03 20.09
CA PHE A 22 4.53 -15.04 21.55
C PHE A 22 3.12 -15.20 22.11
N GLU A 23 2.89 -16.29 22.83
CA GLU A 23 1.61 -16.55 23.48
C GLU A 23 1.63 -15.98 24.90
N ASP A 24 0.48 -15.51 25.41
CA ASP A 24 0.28 -15.03 26.78
C ASP A 24 1.43 -14.12 27.27
N SER A 25 1.77 -13.11 26.43
CA SER A 25 3.00 -12.33 26.57
C SER A 25 2.73 -10.83 26.72
N TYR A 26 3.72 -10.12 27.25
CA TYR A 26 3.69 -8.68 27.53
C TYR A 26 4.51 -7.91 26.50
N LEU A 27 3.86 -7.07 25.68
CA LEU A 27 4.51 -6.14 24.78
C LEU A 27 4.58 -4.76 25.45
N VAL A 28 5.79 -4.27 25.67
CA VAL A 28 6.02 -2.97 26.31
C VAL A 28 6.18 -1.89 25.24
N VAL A 29 5.42 -0.80 25.38
CA VAL A 29 5.47 0.38 24.51
C VAL A 29 6.17 1.53 25.26
N GLN A 30 7.14 2.15 24.61
CA GLN A 30 7.85 3.30 25.14
C GLN A 30 8.07 4.36 24.06
N ASP A 31 7.66 5.60 24.32
CA ASP A 31 7.78 6.73 23.37
C ASP A 31 7.19 6.41 21.97
N GLY A 32 6.09 5.61 21.97
CA GLY A 32 5.42 5.15 20.75
C GLY A 32 6.11 4.00 20.00
N PHE A 33 7.18 3.40 20.57
CA PHE A 33 7.92 2.29 19.98
C PHE A 33 7.80 1.02 20.82
N VAL A 34 7.99 -0.13 20.18
CA VAL A 34 8.13 -1.42 20.86
C VAL A 34 9.47 -1.46 21.59
N GLU A 35 9.43 -1.47 22.92
CA GLU A 35 10.63 -1.65 23.76
C GLU A 35 11.04 -3.12 23.82
N GLY A 36 10.08 -4.03 23.87
CA GLY A 36 10.32 -5.45 23.86
C GLY A 36 9.06 -6.27 24.15
N ILE A 37 9.18 -7.59 23.96
CA ILE A 37 8.15 -8.59 24.24
C ILE A 37 8.71 -9.57 25.27
N TYR A 38 7.93 -9.89 26.30
CA TYR A 38 8.35 -10.66 27.46
C TYR A 38 7.28 -11.67 27.87
N GLU A 39 7.67 -12.93 28.18
CA GLU A 39 6.77 -13.94 28.75
C GLU A 39 6.35 -13.58 30.19
N THR A 40 7.20 -12.86 30.91
CA THR A 40 6.93 -12.33 32.26
C THR A 40 7.33 -10.85 32.28
N LEU A 41 6.45 -10.00 32.78
CA LEU A 41 6.69 -8.55 32.82
C LEU A 41 7.89 -8.26 33.77
N PRO A 42 8.98 -7.66 33.22
CA PRO A 42 10.16 -7.33 34.01
C PRO A 42 9.85 -6.35 35.15
N GLU A 43 10.58 -6.49 36.29
CA GLU A 43 10.39 -5.64 37.48
C GLU A 43 10.42 -4.13 37.17
N LYS A 44 11.28 -3.71 36.24
CA LYS A 44 11.39 -2.29 35.82
C LYS A 44 10.13 -1.70 35.20
N PHE A 45 9.17 -2.54 34.79
CA PHE A 45 7.88 -2.13 34.21
C PHE A 45 6.69 -2.41 35.11
N GLN A 46 6.92 -2.93 36.35
CA GLN A 46 5.86 -3.09 37.32
C GLN A 46 5.26 -1.73 37.70
N GLY A 47 3.93 -1.63 37.72
CA GLY A 47 3.20 -0.38 38.00
C GLY A 47 2.92 0.48 36.77
N VAL A 48 3.40 0.09 35.59
CA VAL A 48 2.93 0.67 34.30
C VAL A 48 1.53 0.14 33.99
N GLU A 49 0.69 0.95 33.35
CA GLU A 49 -0.64 0.52 32.90
C GLU A 49 -0.55 -0.71 32.00
N VAL A 50 -1.35 -1.74 32.30
CA VAL A 50 -1.45 -2.94 31.48
C VAL A 50 -2.83 -2.96 30.80
N LYS A 51 -2.83 -2.92 29.47
CA LYS A 51 -4.01 -3.19 28.64
C LYS A 51 -4.08 -4.70 28.41
N ASP A 52 -4.91 -5.38 29.17
CA ASP A 52 -5.04 -6.84 29.14
C ASP A 52 -6.12 -7.25 28.13
N TYR A 53 -5.70 -7.93 27.08
CA TYR A 53 -6.56 -8.46 26.01
C TYR A 53 -6.81 -9.98 26.13
N GLY A 54 -6.25 -10.62 27.17
CA GLY A 54 -6.38 -12.06 27.35
C GLY A 54 -5.84 -12.83 26.14
N ARG A 55 -6.71 -13.54 25.43
CA ARG A 55 -6.35 -14.23 24.17
C ARG A 55 -6.45 -13.34 22.92
N GLY A 56 -6.66 -12.04 23.05
CA GLY A 56 -6.64 -11.11 21.92
C GLY A 56 -5.30 -11.19 21.19
N LEU A 57 -5.34 -11.18 19.85
CA LEU A 57 -4.17 -11.31 19.00
C LEU A 57 -3.67 -9.93 18.58
N ILE A 58 -2.48 -9.55 19.03
CA ILE A 58 -1.83 -8.28 18.68
C ILE A 58 -0.96 -8.50 17.43
N ILE A 59 -1.26 -7.76 16.36
CA ILE A 59 -0.52 -7.82 15.09
C ILE A 59 -0.08 -6.42 14.65
N PRO A 60 0.94 -6.31 13.76
CA PRO A 60 1.24 -5.03 13.10
C PRO A 60 0.04 -4.54 12.30
N ALA A 61 -0.12 -3.22 12.23
CA ALA A 61 -1.05 -2.62 11.29
C ALA A 61 -0.64 -2.91 9.83
N PHE A 62 -1.62 -2.94 8.95
CA PHE A 62 -1.41 -3.22 7.53
C PHE A 62 -0.85 -2.01 6.79
N SER A 63 -0.16 -2.32 5.69
CA SER A 63 0.38 -1.34 4.74
C SER A 63 -0.23 -1.57 3.36
N ASP A 64 -0.81 -0.52 2.78
CA ASP A 64 -1.42 -0.52 1.46
C ASP A 64 -0.61 0.41 0.54
N LEU A 65 0.19 -0.16 -0.36
CA LEU A 65 1.08 0.63 -1.19
C LEU A 65 0.51 1.03 -2.55
N HIS A 66 -0.78 0.78 -2.78
CA HIS A 66 -1.43 1.25 -4.00
C HIS A 66 -2.94 1.47 -3.81
N ILE A 67 -3.34 2.73 -3.80
CA ILE A 67 -4.73 3.17 -3.62
C ILE A 67 -5.01 4.35 -4.53
N HIS A 68 -6.09 4.30 -5.30
CA HIS A 68 -6.68 5.47 -5.96
C HIS A 68 -7.77 6.07 -5.07
N ALA A 69 -7.40 7.03 -4.22
CA ALA A 69 -8.33 7.61 -3.25
C ALA A 69 -9.55 8.28 -3.91
N SER A 70 -9.40 8.80 -5.12
CA SER A 70 -10.47 9.44 -5.91
C SER A 70 -11.50 8.45 -6.45
N GLN A 71 -11.18 7.16 -6.49
CA GLN A 71 -12.06 6.12 -7.04
C GLN A 71 -12.88 5.41 -5.95
N PHE A 72 -12.68 5.76 -4.69
CA PHE A 72 -13.26 5.09 -3.52
C PHE A 72 -14.79 4.88 -3.58
N VAL A 73 -15.53 5.83 -4.14
CA VAL A 73 -17.00 5.82 -4.15
C VAL A 73 -17.61 4.85 -5.17
N GLN A 74 -16.83 4.40 -6.14
CA GLN A 74 -17.31 3.49 -7.20
C GLN A 74 -16.93 2.03 -6.96
N ARG A 75 -16.39 1.68 -5.79
CA ARG A 75 -15.98 0.32 -5.44
C ARG A 75 -17.05 -0.73 -5.75
N GLY A 76 -16.64 -1.77 -6.50
CA GLY A 76 -17.53 -2.88 -6.88
C GLY A 76 -18.55 -2.53 -7.96
N VAL A 77 -18.38 -1.41 -8.70
CA VAL A 77 -19.29 -0.99 -9.76
C VAL A 77 -18.61 -1.11 -11.13
N GLY A 78 -19.31 -1.73 -12.09
CA GLY A 78 -18.80 -1.93 -13.45
C GLY A 78 -17.75 -3.02 -13.61
N MET A 79 -17.66 -3.96 -12.66
CA MET A 79 -16.65 -5.02 -12.61
C MET A 79 -16.80 -6.09 -13.73
N ASP A 80 -17.80 -5.99 -14.58
CA ASP A 80 -17.99 -6.82 -15.78
C ASP A 80 -17.37 -6.21 -17.06
N LYS A 81 -16.67 -5.07 -16.92
CA LYS A 81 -16.01 -4.37 -18.02
C LYS A 81 -14.51 -4.66 -18.08
N LEU A 82 -13.93 -4.52 -19.26
CA LEU A 82 -12.47 -4.52 -19.42
C LEU A 82 -11.90 -3.16 -19.02
N LEU A 83 -10.61 -3.11 -18.70
CA LEU A 83 -9.91 -1.95 -18.15
C LEU A 83 -10.25 -0.63 -18.87
N PHE A 84 -10.06 -0.53 -20.18
CA PHE A 84 -10.24 0.73 -20.90
C PHE A 84 -11.71 1.19 -20.97
N ASP A 85 -12.66 0.27 -21.12
CA ASP A 85 -14.09 0.59 -21.09
C ASP A 85 -14.51 1.04 -19.68
N TRP A 86 -14.01 0.37 -18.67
CA TRP A 86 -14.27 0.71 -17.29
C TRP A 86 -13.68 2.08 -16.91
N LEU A 87 -12.43 2.39 -17.33
CA LEU A 87 -11.80 3.70 -17.12
C LEU A 87 -12.64 4.82 -17.74
N ASN A 88 -13.12 4.64 -18.98
CA ASN A 88 -13.88 5.66 -19.69
C ASN A 88 -15.30 5.86 -19.14
N ASP A 89 -15.98 4.77 -18.77
CA ASP A 89 -17.39 4.83 -18.36
C ASP A 89 -17.59 5.22 -16.89
N TYR A 90 -16.62 4.89 -16.03
CA TYR A 90 -16.73 5.10 -14.58
C TYR A 90 -15.59 5.94 -14.01
N THR A 91 -14.34 5.55 -14.19
CA THR A 91 -13.21 6.10 -13.48
C THR A 91 -12.93 7.56 -13.82
N PHE A 92 -12.74 7.87 -15.10
CA PHE A 92 -12.42 9.24 -15.52
C PHE A 92 -13.54 10.24 -15.21
N PRO A 93 -14.84 9.93 -15.48
CA PRO A 93 -15.92 10.81 -15.04
C PRO A 93 -15.98 11.04 -13.54
N GLN A 94 -15.61 10.03 -12.74
CA GLN A 94 -15.60 10.12 -11.29
C GLN A 94 -14.44 10.96 -10.79
N GLU A 95 -13.23 10.75 -11.30
CA GLU A 95 -12.05 11.54 -10.94
C GLU A 95 -12.20 13.03 -11.29
N ALA A 96 -12.86 13.35 -12.40
CA ALA A 96 -13.13 14.74 -12.79
C ALA A 96 -13.97 15.53 -11.75
N ARG A 97 -14.79 14.84 -10.94
CA ARG A 97 -15.62 15.49 -9.91
C ARG A 97 -14.79 16.11 -8.78
N PHE A 98 -13.53 15.70 -8.64
CA PHE A 98 -12.63 16.23 -7.61
C PHE A 98 -12.14 17.66 -7.89
N ALA A 99 -12.49 18.25 -9.04
CA ALA A 99 -12.45 19.69 -9.25
C ALA A 99 -13.34 20.46 -8.23
N SER A 100 -14.38 19.81 -7.69
CA SER A 100 -15.22 20.36 -6.62
C SER A 100 -14.63 19.99 -5.25
N MET A 101 -14.22 21.00 -4.48
CA MET A 101 -13.67 20.79 -3.13
C MET A 101 -14.68 20.22 -2.15
N ASP A 102 -15.97 20.55 -2.27
CA ASP A 102 -17.01 19.96 -1.42
C ASP A 102 -17.13 18.45 -1.66
N TYR A 103 -17.00 18.05 -2.93
CA TYR A 103 -16.98 16.65 -3.29
C TYR A 103 -15.73 15.94 -2.79
N ALA A 104 -14.55 16.53 -3.04
CA ALA A 104 -13.25 16.00 -2.61
C ALA A 104 -13.20 15.76 -1.10
N LYS A 105 -13.59 16.75 -0.30
CA LYS A 105 -13.66 16.65 1.16
C LYS A 105 -14.52 15.49 1.61
N ASN A 106 -15.77 15.43 1.12
CA ASN A 106 -16.69 14.38 1.50
C ASN A 106 -16.17 12.97 1.19
N VAL A 107 -15.54 12.78 0.04
CA VAL A 107 -14.98 11.46 -0.36
C VAL A 107 -13.73 11.14 0.43
N TYR A 108 -12.80 12.07 0.55
CA TYR A 108 -11.53 11.82 1.22
C TYR A 108 -11.66 11.60 2.72
N ASP A 109 -12.64 12.25 3.39
CA ASP A 109 -12.96 11.95 4.79
C ASP A 109 -13.43 10.49 4.96
N GLN A 110 -14.21 9.98 4.00
CA GLN A 110 -14.62 8.57 3.99
C GLN A 110 -13.42 7.64 3.75
N VAL A 111 -12.52 7.98 2.82
CA VAL A 111 -11.28 7.21 2.56
C VAL A 111 -10.47 7.08 3.84
N VAL A 112 -10.16 8.19 4.50
CA VAL A 112 -9.34 8.20 5.72
C VAL A 112 -10.01 7.40 6.83
N THR A 113 -11.32 7.57 7.02
CA THR A 113 -12.08 6.81 8.02
C THR A 113 -12.07 5.32 7.74
N GLU A 114 -12.22 4.93 6.46
CA GLU A 114 -12.24 3.52 6.08
C GLU A 114 -10.86 2.87 6.22
N LEU A 115 -9.78 3.53 5.83
CA LEU A 115 -8.42 3.02 6.05
C LEU A 115 -8.16 2.74 7.54
N LEU A 116 -8.51 3.68 8.41
CA LEU A 116 -8.37 3.50 9.86
C LEU A 116 -9.25 2.35 10.37
N ARG A 117 -10.48 2.24 9.87
CA ARG A 117 -11.42 1.16 10.25
C ARG A 117 -10.86 -0.21 9.88
N GLN A 118 -10.30 -0.34 8.68
CA GLN A 118 -9.74 -1.59 8.16
C GLN A 118 -8.32 -1.89 8.69
N GLY A 119 -7.75 -1.01 9.54
CA GLY A 119 -6.44 -1.23 10.15
C GLY A 119 -5.25 -0.96 9.22
N THR A 120 -5.46 -0.16 8.18
CA THR A 120 -4.41 0.32 7.28
C THR A 120 -3.88 1.65 7.78
N PHE A 121 -2.65 1.69 8.30
CA PHE A 121 -2.05 2.91 8.87
C PHE A 121 -0.88 3.44 8.08
N HIS A 122 -0.41 2.65 7.11
CA HIS A 122 0.65 3.01 6.18
C HIS A 122 0.10 2.87 4.76
N ALA A 123 0.17 3.92 3.95
CA ALA A 123 -0.45 3.89 2.62
C ALA A 123 0.30 4.71 1.59
N SER A 124 0.24 4.30 0.31
CA SER A 124 0.64 5.09 -0.84
C SER A 124 -0.57 5.36 -1.73
N LEU A 125 -0.92 6.66 -1.88
CA LEU A 125 -2.19 7.06 -2.45
C LEU A 125 -2.01 7.94 -3.70
N PHE A 126 -2.66 7.53 -4.78
CA PHE A 126 -2.92 8.38 -5.93
C PHE A 126 -4.14 9.26 -5.63
N THR A 127 -4.04 10.55 -5.90
CA THR A 127 -5.16 11.48 -5.77
C THR A 127 -5.76 11.77 -7.16
N THR A 128 -5.77 13.01 -7.58
CA THR A 128 -6.20 13.46 -8.91
C THR A 128 -5.20 14.46 -9.46
N ILE A 129 -5.47 15.02 -10.66
CA ILE A 129 -4.70 16.14 -11.20
C ILE A 129 -4.92 17.44 -10.40
N HIS A 130 -5.98 17.54 -9.59
CA HIS A 130 -6.37 18.76 -8.88
C HIS A 130 -5.54 18.96 -7.60
N TYR A 131 -4.74 20.02 -7.57
CA TYR A 131 -3.87 20.36 -6.44
C TYR A 131 -4.64 20.47 -5.11
N ASP A 132 -5.72 21.26 -5.07
CA ASP A 132 -6.44 21.53 -3.81
C ASP A 132 -7.05 20.27 -3.19
N ALA A 133 -7.54 19.35 -4.03
CA ALA A 133 -8.03 18.05 -3.57
C ALA A 133 -6.90 17.19 -3.01
N SER A 134 -5.73 17.19 -3.67
CA SER A 134 -4.55 16.46 -3.22
C SER A 134 -4.01 16.99 -1.90
N ASP A 135 -3.95 18.31 -1.74
CA ASP A 135 -3.57 18.99 -0.48
C ASP A 135 -4.53 18.64 0.67
N TYR A 136 -5.82 18.60 0.38
CA TYR A 136 -6.80 18.22 1.40
C TYR A 136 -6.59 16.80 1.92
N LEU A 137 -6.43 15.80 1.03
CA LEU A 137 -6.19 14.43 1.45
C LEU A 137 -4.88 14.31 2.25
N PHE A 138 -3.82 14.99 1.78
CA PHE A 138 -2.54 15.03 2.49
C PHE A 138 -2.71 15.47 3.95
N ARG A 139 -3.42 16.58 4.17
CA ARG A 139 -3.67 17.13 5.51
C ARG A 139 -4.59 16.22 6.34
N ALA A 140 -5.64 15.67 5.74
CA ALA A 140 -6.57 14.78 6.43
C ALA A 140 -5.88 13.52 6.98
N LEU A 141 -4.95 12.93 6.21
CA LEU A 141 -4.13 11.79 6.67
C LEU A 141 -3.15 12.21 7.78
N ALA A 142 -2.50 13.36 7.63
CA ALA A 142 -1.57 13.91 8.61
C ALA A 142 -2.25 14.20 9.96
N ASP A 143 -3.44 14.77 9.94
CA ASP A 143 -4.25 15.06 11.14
C ASP A 143 -4.62 13.79 11.92
N LYS A 144 -4.68 12.64 11.26
CA LYS A 144 -4.89 11.33 11.90
C LYS A 144 -3.59 10.64 12.33
N GLY A 145 -2.44 11.23 12.08
CA GLY A 145 -1.14 10.66 12.39
C GLY A 145 -0.75 9.46 11.55
N MET A 146 -1.42 9.24 10.41
CA MET A 146 -1.10 8.16 9.49
C MET A 146 0.27 8.36 8.84
N TYR A 147 0.86 7.28 8.38
CA TYR A 147 2.07 7.27 7.57
C TYR A 147 1.67 7.09 6.11
N ALA A 148 1.91 8.09 5.29
CA ALA A 148 1.48 7.98 3.90
C ALA A 148 2.41 8.68 2.91
N TYR A 149 2.45 8.16 1.69
CA TYR A 149 2.85 8.87 0.50
C TYR A 149 1.60 9.30 -0.26
N VAL A 150 1.51 10.58 -0.58
CA VAL A 150 0.36 11.16 -1.30
C VAL A 150 0.86 11.81 -2.56
N GLY A 151 0.32 11.41 -3.70
CA GLY A 151 0.73 11.94 -4.99
C GLY A 151 -0.38 12.63 -5.75
N LYS A 152 -0.12 13.90 -6.15
CA LYS A 152 -0.88 14.55 -7.20
C LYS A 152 -0.59 13.82 -8.50
N VAL A 153 -1.61 13.32 -9.16
CA VAL A 153 -1.47 12.57 -10.42
C VAL A 153 -1.02 13.51 -11.55
N ASN A 154 -0.11 13.02 -12.38
CA ASN A 154 0.39 13.72 -13.56
C ASN A 154 -0.11 13.00 -14.82
N MET A 155 -0.80 13.74 -15.71
CA MET A 155 -1.27 13.28 -17.01
C MET A 155 -1.31 14.47 -17.96
N ASP A 156 -0.53 14.45 -19.05
CA ASP A 156 -0.51 15.51 -20.08
C ASP A 156 -0.76 14.99 -21.49
N MET A 157 -1.05 13.68 -21.64
CA MET A 157 -1.44 13.08 -22.92
C MET A 157 -2.31 11.82 -22.73
N ASN A 158 -2.95 11.37 -23.81
CA ASN A 158 -3.71 10.12 -23.88
C ASN A 158 -4.77 9.93 -22.79
N SER A 159 -5.29 11.03 -22.26
CA SER A 159 -6.36 11.06 -21.24
C SER A 159 -7.49 11.97 -21.73
N PRO A 160 -8.72 11.84 -21.19
CA PRO A 160 -9.80 12.77 -21.53
C PRO A 160 -9.38 14.22 -21.27
N GLU A 161 -9.78 15.13 -22.14
CA GLU A 161 -9.42 16.56 -22.05
C GLU A 161 -9.70 17.17 -20.68
N TYR A 162 -10.79 16.77 -20.04
CA TYR A 162 -11.18 17.25 -18.70
C TYR A 162 -10.35 16.66 -17.55
N LEU A 163 -9.44 15.72 -17.83
CA LEU A 163 -8.47 15.15 -16.89
C LEU A 163 -7.03 15.21 -17.41
N CYS A 164 -6.77 16.03 -18.41
CA CYS A 164 -5.46 16.21 -19.01
C CYS A 164 -4.97 17.62 -18.71
N GLU A 165 -3.79 17.75 -18.14
CA GLU A 165 -3.12 19.02 -17.90
C GLU A 165 -2.19 19.33 -19.10
N THR A 166 -1.77 20.57 -19.26
CA THR A 166 -0.56 20.85 -20.04
C THR A 166 0.67 20.42 -19.24
N THR A 167 1.77 20.10 -19.90
CA THR A 167 3.04 19.77 -19.23
C THR A 167 3.44 20.85 -18.23
N GLU A 168 3.29 22.14 -18.62
CA GLU A 168 3.63 23.30 -17.78
C GLU A 168 2.76 23.37 -16.52
N GLU A 169 1.45 23.19 -16.65
CA GLU A 169 0.51 23.18 -15.53
C GLU A 169 0.80 22.02 -14.57
N SER A 170 0.99 20.81 -15.12
CA SER A 170 1.31 19.64 -14.33
C SER A 170 2.59 19.80 -13.53
N MET A 171 3.64 20.31 -14.15
CA MET A 171 4.92 20.61 -13.50
C MET A 171 4.80 21.66 -12.40
N LYS A 172 4.12 22.77 -12.69
CA LYS A 172 3.93 23.87 -11.74
C LYS A 172 3.18 23.45 -10.48
N GLU A 173 2.05 22.74 -10.63
CA GLU A 173 1.24 22.33 -9.49
C GLU A 173 1.91 21.17 -8.72
N THR A 174 2.65 20.29 -9.39
CA THR A 174 3.46 19.26 -8.74
C THR A 174 4.61 19.89 -7.93
N GLU A 175 5.34 20.84 -8.51
CA GLU A 175 6.40 21.54 -7.78
C GLU A 175 5.86 22.29 -6.56
N ARG A 176 4.70 22.94 -6.69
CA ARG A 176 4.00 23.58 -5.58
C ARG A 176 3.69 22.58 -4.47
N PHE A 177 3.16 21.41 -4.81
CA PHE A 177 2.81 20.35 -3.85
C PHE A 177 4.07 19.85 -3.10
N LEU A 178 5.17 19.61 -3.82
CA LEU A 178 6.44 19.22 -3.21
C LEU A 178 6.99 20.32 -2.28
N ALA A 179 7.02 21.57 -2.72
CA ALA A 179 7.55 22.69 -1.94
C ALA A 179 6.78 22.91 -0.63
N GLU A 180 5.47 22.70 -0.65
CA GLU A 180 4.63 22.86 0.54
C GLU A 180 4.74 21.70 1.53
N HIS A 181 5.01 20.47 1.08
CA HIS A 181 4.84 19.26 1.90
C HIS A 181 6.11 18.44 2.14
N GLN A 182 7.10 18.48 1.27
CA GLN A 182 8.29 17.62 1.37
C GLN A 182 9.04 17.80 2.70
N GLY A 183 9.33 16.68 3.36
CA GLY A 183 10.08 16.64 4.63
C GLY A 183 9.29 17.08 5.87
N LYS A 184 7.95 17.19 5.79
CA LYS A 184 7.12 17.68 6.90
C LYS A 184 6.19 16.56 7.42
N GLY A 185 6.55 15.99 8.59
CA GLY A 185 5.69 15.02 9.28
C GLY A 185 5.73 13.59 8.72
N THR A 186 4.72 12.82 9.05
CA THR A 186 4.60 11.39 8.71
C THR A 186 3.98 11.13 7.35
N VAL A 187 3.28 12.11 6.80
CA VAL A 187 2.78 12.09 5.42
C VAL A 187 3.77 12.84 4.54
N GLN A 188 4.14 12.26 3.41
CA GLN A 188 5.11 12.81 2.48
C GLN A 188 4.50 12.87 1.07
N PRO A 189 4.84 13.88 0.26
CA PRO A 189 4.47 13.88 -1.14
C PRO A 189 5.31 12.86 -1.91
N ILE A 190 4.77 12.35 -3.01
CA ILE A 190 5.44 11.44 -3.93
C ILE A 190 5.08 11.80 -5.38
N LEU A 191 6.04 11.74 -6.28
CA LEU A 191 5.79 11.95 -7.71
C LEU A 191 4.91 10.85 -8.26
N THR A 192 3.89 11.23 -9.03
CA THR A 192 2.85 10.29 -9.45
C THR A 192 2.48 10.48 -10.93
N PRO A 193 3.42 10.23 -11.88
CA PRO A 193 2.99 9.98 -13.25
C PRO A 193 2.05 8.78 -13.21
N ARG A 194 0.81 8.93 -13.75
CA ARG A 194 -0.18 7.84 -13.61
C ARG A 194 0.38 6.52 -14.15
N PHE A 195 0.88 6.54 -15.38
CA PHE A 195 1.70 5.50 -16.01
C PHE A 195 2.32 6.09 -17.30
N ALA A 196 3.34 5.47 -17.86
CA ALA A 196 4.09 6.03 -18.97
C ALA A 196 3.20 6.51 -20.15
N PRO A 197 2.19 5.76 -20.63
CA PRO A 197 1.36 6.19 -21.76
C PRO A 197 0.57 7.49 -21.57
N THR A 198 0.37 7.96 -20.33
CA THR A 198 -0.34 9.24 -20.07
C THR A 198 0.58 10.41 -19.78
N CYS A 199 1.89 10.21 -19.86
CA CYS A 199 2.90 11.21 -19.56
C CYS A 199 3.85 11.40 -20.72
N SER A 200 3.94 12.62 -21.24
CA SER A 200 4.88 12.93 -22.32
C SER A 200 6.34 12.84 -21.84
N GLU A 201 7.26 12.65 -22.78
CA GLU A 201 8.70 12.63 -22.46
C GLU A 201 9.18 13.94 -21.80
N PRO A 202 8.72 15.16 -22.23
CA PRO A 202 9.00 16.38 -21.51
C PRO A 202 8.50 16.38 -20.06
N LEU A 203 7.30 15.84 -19.79
CA LEU A 203 6.76 15.72 -18.43
C LEU A 203 7.60 14.75 -17.59
N MET A 204 7.91 13.56 -18.12
CA MET A 204 8.74 12.56 -17.43
C MET A 204 10.12 13.12 -17.05
N LYS A 205 10.77 13.83 -17.97
CA LYS A 205 12.04 14.50 -17.71
C LYS A 205 11.92 15.57 -16.62
N GLY A 206 10.89 16.42 -16.70
CA GLY A 206 10.63 17.45 -15.69
C GLY A 206 10.38 16.86 -14.31
N LEU A 207 9.62 15.76 -14.22
CA LEU A 207 9.40 15.05 -12.95
C LEU A 207 10.72 14.50 -12.38
N GLY A 208 11.64 13.99 -13.21
CA GLY A 208 12.97 13.59 -12.77
C GLY A 208 13.80 14.76 -12.22
N GLU A 209 13.71 15.95 -12.83
CA GLU A 209 14.34 17.16 -12.30
C GLU A 209 13.76 17.56 -10.93
N LEU A 210 12.45 17.41 -10.74
CA LEU A 210 11.79 17.62 -9.44
C LEU A 210 12.18 16.54 -8.41
N ALA A 211 12.30 15.26 -8.82
CA ALA A 211 12.80 14.20 -7.96
C ALA A 211 14.17 14.56 -7.37
N ALA A 212 15.09 14.98 -8.22
CA ALA A 212 16.43 15.41 -7.80
C ALA A 212 16.41 16.65 -6.90
N LYS A 213 15.60 17.66 -7.26
CA LYS A 213 15.51 18.92 -6.52
C LYS A 213 14.95 18.76 -5.11
N TYR A 214 13.93 17.93 -4.94
CA TYR A 214 13.20 17.76 -3.68
C TYR A 214 13.56 16.47 -2.94
N HIS A 215 14.42 15.62 -3.48
CA HIS A 215 14.71 14.27 -2.96
C HIS A 215 13.42 13.48 -2.72
N CYS A 216 12.59 13.41 -3.75
CA CYS A 216 11.27 12.82 -3.71
C CYS A 216 11.24 11.49 -4.46
N GLY A 217 10.47 10.54 -3.93
CA GLY A 217 10.25 9.23 -4.56
C GLY A 217 9.22 9.25 -5.69
N LEU A 218 8.97 8.07 -6.21
CA LEU A 218 8.05 7.80 -7.33
C LEU A 218 7.01 6.74 -6.93
N GLN A 219 5.76 6.93 -7.32
CA GLN A 219 4.78 5.85 -7.45
C GLN A 219 4.14 5.90 -8.85
N THR A 220 3.88 4.71 -9.43
CA THR A 220 3.27 4.60 -10.76
C THR A 220 2.78 3.16 -11.00
N HIS A 221 2.02 2.94 -12.09
CA HIS A 221 1.69 1.61 -12.60
C HIS A 221 2.83 1.13 -13.52
N LEU A 222 3.10 -0.16 -13.52
CA LEU A 222 4.16 -0.74 -14.32
C LEU A 222 3.79 -2.14 -14.79
N VAL A 223 3.78 -2.36 -16.10
CA VAL A 223 3.59 -3.64 -16.79
C VAL A 223 2.37 -4.42 -16.28
N GLU A 224 1.24 -3.73 -16.12
CA GLU A 224 -0.01 -4.28 -15.60
C GLU A 224 -0.68 -5.24 -16.57
N SER A 225 -0.69 -4.91 -17.86
CA SER A 225 -1.29 -5.74 -18.90
C SER A 225 -0.41 -5.85 -20.14
N GLN A 226 -0.58 -6.94 -20.90
CA GLN A 226 0.16 -7.09 -22.16
C GLN A 226 -0.16 -5.97 -23.18
N ALA A 227 -1.41 -5.46 -23.15
CA ALA A 227 -1.81 -4.37 -24.01
C ALA A 227 -1.11 -3.06 -23.65
N GLU A 228 -0.97 -2.78 -22.34
CA GLU A 228 -0.22 -1.64 -21.82
C GLU A 228 1.26 -1.72 -22.20
N VAL A 229 1.93 -2.84 -21.93
CA VAL A 229 3.36 -3.04 -22.29
C VAL A 229 3.60 -2.76 -23.78
N LYS A 230 2.72 -3.30 -24.65
CA LYS A 230 2.83 -3.06 -26.08
C LYS A 230 2.64 -1.58 -26.41
N TRP A 231 1.61 -0.95 -25.86
CA TRP A 231 1.30 0.46 -26.10
C TRP A 231 2.41 1.38 -25.60
N THR A 232 2.96 1.12 -24.41
CA THR A 232 4.10 1.86 -23.85
C THR A 232 5.30 1.84 -24.80
N LEU A 233 5.71 0.66 -25.27
CA LEU A 233 6.87 0.52 -26.18
C LEU A 233 6.61 1.11 -27.58
N GLU A 234 5.36 1.17 -28.03
CA GLU A 234 4.99 1.88 -29.28
C GLU A 234 5.11 3.41 -29.11
N LEU A 235 4.78 3.95 -27.94
CA LEU A 235 4.89 5.38 -27.64
C LEU A 235 6.33 5.81 -27.32
N PHE A 236 7.12 4.92 -26.74
CA PHE A 236 8.51 5.17 -26.32
C PHE A 236 9.48 4.22 -27.02
N PRO A 237 9.64 4.32 -28.38
CA PRO A 237 10.42 3.34 -29.16
C PRO A 237 11.93 3.37 -28.89
N ASP A 238 12.44 4.42 -28.26
CA ASP A 238 13.86 4.57 -27.90
C ASP A 238 14.23 3.91 -26.58
N TYR A 239 13.27 3.26 -25.91
CA TYR A 239 13.45 2.55 -24.64
C TYR A 239 13.24 1.05 -24.85
N GLY A 240 14.08 0.25 -24.17
CA GLY A 240 14.07 -1.21 -24.29
C GLY A 240 13.06 -1.90 -23.35
N SER A 241 12.56 -1.18 -22.34
CA SER A 241 11.57 -1.68 -21.38
C SER A 241 10.81 -0.54 -20.71
N ASP A 242 9.71 -0.87 -20.06
CA ASP A 242 8.85 0.11 -19.40
C ASP A 242 9.57 0.77 -18.20
N ALA A 243 10.27 0.00 -17.36
CA ALA A 243 11.04 0.51 -16.24
C ALA A 243 12.21 1.43 -16.67
N GLU A 244 12.77 1.23 -17.87
CA GLU A 244 13.86 2.06 -18.40
C GLU A 244 13.40 3.51 -18.62
N ILE A 245 12.12 3.74 -18.90
CA ILE A 245 11.57 5.09 -19.06
C ILE A 245 11.76 5.88 -17.75
N TYR A 246 11.45 5.28 -16.63
CA TYR A 246 11.61 5.91 -15.31
C TYR A 246 13.07 6.04 -14.89
N GLU A 247 13.90 5.00 -15.13
CA GLU A 247 15.35 5.03 -14.82
C GLU A 247 16.06 6.14 -15.59
N ARG A 248 15.90 6.21 -16.94
CA ARG A 248 16.60 7.19 -17.77
C ARG A 248 16.14 8.63 -17.54
N ASN A 249 14.95 8.83 -17.02
CA ASN A 249 14.46 10.15 -16.60
C ASN A 249 14.83 10.51 -15.15
N GLY A 250 15.64 9.70 -14.44
CA GLY A 250 16.16 10.02 -13.10
C GLY A 250 15.13 9.90 -11.98
N LEU A 251 14.06 9.12 -12.17
CA LEU A 251 12.95 9.00 -11.22
C LEU A 251 13.19 7.95 -10.11
N LEU A 252 14.24 7.13 -10.22
CA LEU A 252 14.49 6.00 -9.30
C LEU A 252 15.57 6.26 -8.24
N GLU A 253 16.19 7.44 -8.22
CA GLU A 253 17.43 7.68 -7.45
C GLU A 253 17.23 8.48 -6.16
N HIS A 254 16.06 9.09 -5.94
CA HIS A 254 15.91 10.18 -4.97
C HIS A 254 14.93 9.91 -3.82
N GLY A 255 14.36 8.72 -3.74
CA GLY A 255 13.39 8.32 -2.72
C GLY A 255 12.86 6.92 -2.96
N PRO A 256 11.83 6.48 -2.25
CA PRO A 256 11.21 5.18 -2.53
C PRO A 256 10.60 5.17 -3.93
N SER A 257 10.78 4.07 -4.65
CA SER A 257 10.12 3.83 -5.93
C SER A 257 9.12 2.68 -5.74
N ILE A 258 7.84 2.95 -5.99
CA ILE A 258 6.71 2.06 -5.75
C ILE A 258 6.01 1.80 -7.08
N PHE A 259 6.02 0.55 -7.52
CA PHE A 259 5.47 0.14 -8.82
C PHE A 259 4.30 -0.81 -8.64
N ALA A 260 3.09 -0.34 -8.98
CA ALA A 260 1.90 -1.16 -8.92
C ALA A 260 1.86 -2.23 -10.02
N HIS A 261 1.26 -3.36 -9.69
CA HIS A 261 0.95 -4.53 -10.52
C HIS A 261 2.16 -5.41 -10.84
N TYR A 262 3.08 -4.99 -11.69
CA TYR A 262 4.29 -5.71 -12.09
C TYR A 262 4.02 -7.17 -12.54
N ILE A 263 3.03 -7.33 -13.45
CA ILE A 263 2.52 -8.66 -13.86
C ILE A 263 3.33 -9.26 -15.01
N PHE A 264 3.76 -8.42 -15.97
CA PHE A 264 4.45 -8.84 -17.21
C PHE A 264 5.87 -8.25 -17.35
N PRO A 265 6.74 -8.36 -16.32
CA PRO A 265 8.07 -7.77 -16.41
C PRO A 265 8.97 -8.49 -17.43
N SER A 266 9.69 -7.70 -18.21
CA SER A 266 10.82 -8.21 -18.98
C SER A 266 12.04 -8.47 -18.08
N GLN A 267 13.09 -9.10 -18.60
CA GLN A 267 14.35 -9.24 -17.85
C GLN A 267 15.03 -7.89 -17.59
N ALA A 268 14.89 -6.92 -18.50
CA ALA A 268 15.41 -5.56 -18.32
C ALA A 268 14.68 -4.84 -17.18
N ASP A 269 13.33 -4.91 -17.12
CA ASP A 269 12.56 -4.37 -15.98
C ASP A 269 13.01 -4.96 -14.66
N LEU A 270 13.23 -6.29 -14.62
CA LEU A 270 13.65 -6.99 -13.41
C LEU A 270 15.01 -6.48 -12.91
N ASP A 271 15.97 -6.30 -13.81
CA ASP A 271 17.32 -5.85 -13.46
C ASP A 271 17.31 -4.39 -12.96
N ILE A 272 16.50 -3.52 -13.58
CA ILE A 272 16.32 -2.12 -13.15
C ILE A 272 15.69 -2.05 -11.77
N ILE A 273 14.56 -2.73 -11.56
CA ILE A 273 13.81 -2.71 -10.30
C ILE A 273 14.67 -3.22 -9.13
N ARG A 274 15.41 -4.30 -9.34
CA ARG A 274 16.33 -4.83 -8.32
C ARG A 274 17.49 -3.89 -8.03
N LYS A 275 18.11 -3.32 -9.06
CA LYS A 275 19.21 -2.35 -8.92
C LYS A 275 18.78 -1.10 -8.14
N ALA A 276 17.59 -0.60 -8.42
CA ALA A 276 17.01 0.57 -7.73
C ALA A 276 16.52 0.26 -6.31
N GLY A 277 16.35 -1.02 -5.94
CA GLY A 277 15.72 -1.40 -4.67
C GLY A 277 14.24 -1.01 -4.59
N SER A 278 13.59 -0.90 -5.75
CA SER A 278 12.19 -0.53 -5.86
C SER A 278 11.27 -1.58 -5.28
N VAL A 279 10.13 -1.16 -4.75
CA VAL A 279 9.08 -2.04 -4.24
C VAL A 279 8.00 -2.23 -5.30
N THR A 280 7.68 -3.48 -5.62
CA THR A 280 6.54 -3.81 -6.48
C THR A 280 5.31 -4.11 -5.63
N VAL A 281 4.12 -3.80 -6.12
CA VAL A 281 2.88 -3.91 -5.34
C VAL A 281 1.94 -4.92 -5.99
N HIS A 282 1.66 -5.99 -5.27
CA HIS A 282 0.68 -6.99 -5.69
C HIS A 282 -0.74 -6.54 -5.34
N CYS A 283 -1.61 -6.41 -6.35
CA CYS A 283 -3.00 -5.96 -6.23
C CYS A 283 -3.97 -7.08 -6.70
N PRO A 284 -4.13 -8.16 -5.92
CA PRO A 284 -4.76 -9.39 -6.42
C PRO A 284 -6.26 -9.26 -6.77
N ASP A 285 -7.04 -8.47 -6.03
CA ASP A 285 -8.45 -8.23 -6.36
C ASP A 285 -8.59 -7.48 -7.69
N ALA A 286 -7.83 -6.39 -7.85
CA ALA A 286 -7.89 -5.54 -9.04
C ALA A 286 -7.51 -6.31 -10.30
N THR A 287 -6.38 -6.98 -10.30
CA THR A 287 -5.92 -7.74 -11.48
C THR A 287 -6.89 -8.85 -11.90
N THR A 288 -7.66 -9.38 -10.95
CA THR A 288 -8.73 -10.35 -11.23
C THR A 288 -9.92 -9.67 -11.90
N ASN A 289 -10.37 -8.54 -11.36
CA ASN A 289 -11.56 -7.84 -11.84
C ASN A 289 -11.40 -7.31 -13.27
N ILE A 290 -10.22 -6.76 -13.60
CA ILE A 290 -9.94 -6.16 -14.92
C ILE A 290 -9.30 -7.15 -15.92
N ILE A 291 -9.14 -8.41 -15.54
CA ILE A 291 -8.52 -9.47 -16.37
C ILE A 291 -7.08 -9.08 -16.80
N ALA A 292 -6.34 -8.41 -15.94
CA ALA A 292 -4.97 -7.99 -16.25
C ALA A 292 -3.98 -9.18 -16.24
N GLY A 293 -4.19 -10.15 -15.34
CA GLY A 293 -3.34 -11.31 -15.17
C GLY A 293 -3.07 -11.63 -13.72
N ILE A 294 -2.13 -12.54 -13.44
CA ILE A 294 -1.71 -12.91 -12.09
C ILE A 294 -0.22 -12.64 -11.95
N MET A 295 0.14 -11.74 -11.03
CA MET A 295 1.54 -11.45 -10.69
C MET A 295 2.29 -12.74 -10.33
N PRO A 296 3.46 -13.03 -10.91
CA PRO A 296 4.25 -14.21 -10.57
C PRO A 296 5.02 -14.01 -9.26
N ALA A 297 4.28 -13.72 -8.17
CA ALA A 297 4.83 -13.23 -6.90
C ALA A 297 5.87 -14.18 -6.29
N LYS A 298 5.65 -15.52 -6.37
CA LYS A 298 6.62 -16.51 -5.88
C LYS A 298 7.93 -16.41 -6.63
N ALA A 299 7.89 -16.45 -7.97
CA ALA A 299 9.08 -16.38 -8.81
C ALA A 299 9.83 -15.05 -8.68
N LEU A 300 9.11 -13.93 -8.55
CA LEU A 300 9.72 -12.61 -8.34
C LEU A 300 10.40 -12.52 -6.96
N SER A 301 9.75 -13.01 -5.92
CA SER A 301 10.30 -13.07 -4.57
C SER A 301 11.60 -13.89 -4.53
N GLU A 302 11.62 -15.06 -5.16
CA GLU A 302 12.83 -15.91 -5.27
C GLU A 302 13.97 -15.22 -6.03
N LYS A 303 13.65 -14.33 -6.95
CA LYS A 303 14.62 -13.47 -7.63
C LYS A 303 15.06 -12.25 -6.83
N GLY A 304 14.54 -12.10 -5.60
CA GLY A 304 14.88 -11.00 -4.70
C GLY A 304 14.23 -9.66 -5.04
N VAL A 305 13.07 -9.68 -5.72
CA VAL A 305 12.24 -8.47 -5.92
C VAL A 305 11.46 -8.21 -4.65
N PRO A 306 11.54 -7.00 -4.05
CA PRO A 306 10.69 -6.62 -2.94
C PRO A 306 9.23 -6.52 -3.39
N ILE A 307 8.32 -7.24 -2.72
CA ILE A 307 6.90 -7.23 -3.04
C ILE A 307 6.11 -6.81 -1.80
N ALA A 308 5.27 -5.80 -1.95
CA ALA A 308 4.28 -5.38 -0.97
C ALA A 308 2.86 -5.67 -1.48
N MET A 309 1.85 -5.35 -0.65
CA MET A 309 0.44 -5.53 -0.99
C MET A 309 -0.22 -4.18 -1.27
N GLY A 310 -1.18 -4.16 -2.19
CA GLY A 310 -2.07 -3.04 -2.46
C GLY A 310 -3.50 -3.49 -2.68
N CYS A 311 -4.45 -2.67 -2.26
CA CYS A 311 -5.87 -2.89 -2.53
C CYS A 311 -6.25 -2.45 -3.94
N ASP A 312 -5.54 -1.47 -4.47
CA ASP A 312 -5.87 -0.81 -5.74
C ASP A 312 -7.36 -0.46 -5.81
N ILE A 313 -7.81 0.32 -4.82
CA ILE A 313 -9.13 0.92 -4.91
C ILE A 313 -9.10 1.86 -6.12
N GLU A 314 -9.90 1.60 -7.20
CA GLU A 314 -11.05 0.72 -7.19
C GLU A 314 -10.99 -0.43 -8.21
N GLY A 315 -9.93 -0.72 -8.88
CA GLY A 315 -9.80 -2.02 -9.56
C GLY A 315 -10.10 -3.14 -8.54
N GLY A 316 -9.64 -2.97 -7.29
CA GLY A 316 -10.00 -3.79 -6.14
C GLY A 316 -11.24 -3.27 -5.39
N GLN A 317 -12.19 -4.15 -5.06
CA GLN A 317 -13.44 -3.79 -4.39
C GLN A 317 -13.35 -3.58 -2.89
N HIS A 318 -12.24 -3.95 -2.25
CA HIS A 318 -12.08 -3.87 -0.79
C HIS A 318 -10.95 -2.92 -0.38
N ALA A 319 -11.24 -2.02 0.57
CA ALA A 319 -10.23 -1.18 1.23
C ALA A 319 -9.51 -1.91 2.39
N ALA A 320 -9.47 -3.24 2.36
CA ALA A 320 -9.00 -4.08 3.45
C ALA A 320 -7.82 -4.95 2.98
N VAL A 321 -6.60 -4.56 3.36
CA VAL A 321 -5.37 -5.26 2.95
C VAL A 321 -5.36 -6.71 3.43
N TYR A 322 -5.94 -7.02 4.59
CA TYR A 322 -6.02 -8.40 5.06
C TYR A 322 -6.79 -9.33 4.11
N ARG A 323 -7.78 -8.81 3.35
CA ARG A 323 -8.47 -9.58 2.31
C ARG A 323 -7.57 -9.85 1.10
N GLN A 324 -6.67 -8.91 0.79
CA GLN A 324 -5.68 -9.10 -0.27
C GLN A 324 -4.69 -10.22 0.07
N VAL A 325 -4.37 -10.43 1.35
CA VAL A 325 -3.54 -11.57 1.81
C VAL A 325 -4.16 -12.91 1.37
N ALA A 326 -5.44 -13.12 1.69
CA ALA A 326 -6.15 -14.34 1.28
C ALA A 326 -6.23 -14.48 -0.25
N ARG A 327 -6.57 -13.40 -0.95
CA ARG A 327 -6.68 -13.38 -2.40
C ARG A 327 -5.35 -13.68 -3.09
N ALA A 328 -4.25 -13.13 -2.62
CA ALA A 328 -2.91 -13.38 -3.15
C ALA A 328 -2.54 -14.87 -3.07
N VAL A 329 -2.78 -15.52 -1.92
CA VAL A 329 -2.57 -16.96 -1.77
C VAL A 329 -3.46 -17.76 -2.72
N GLN A 330 -4.75 -17.41 -2.84
CA GLN A 330 -5.69 -18.09 -3.73
C GLN A 330 -5.27 -17.98 -5.21
N LEU A 331 -4.92 -16.77 -5.67
CA LEU A 331 -4.50 -16.56 -7.05
C LEU A 331 -3.16 -17.22 -7.37
N SER A 332 -2.22 -17.23 -6.43
CA SER A 332 -0.94 -17.93 -6.64
C SER A 332 -1.14 -19.44 -6.80
N LYS A 333 -2.10 -20.05 -6.08
CA LYS A 333 -2.49 -21.46 -6.26
C LYS A 333 -3.16 -21.72 -7.61
N LEU A 334 -4.00 -20.79 -8.09
CA LEU A 334 -4.57 -20.89 -9.43
C LEU A 334 -3.48 -20.77 -10.50
N LYS A 335 -2.54 -19.83 -10.34
CA LYS A 335 -1.40 -19.70 -11.26
C LYS A 335 -0.56 -20.99 -11.30
N GLU A 336 -0.24 -21.57 -10.15
CA GLU A 336 0.48 -22.86 -10.06
C GLU A 336 -0.30 -24.00 -10.75
N PHE A 337 -1.62 -24.04 -10.59
CA PHE A 337 -2.45 -25.05 -11.22
C PHE A 337 -2.45 -24.98 -12.76
N TYR A 338 -2.51 -23.77 -13.32
CA TYR A 338 -2.53 -23.57 -14.78
C TYR A 338 -1.14 -23.46 -15.40
N GLU A 339 -0.13 -23.06 -14.62
CA GLU A 339 1.26 -22.88 -15.05
C GLU A 339 2.20 -23.60 -14.06
N PRO A 340 2.19 -24.96 -14.02
CA PRO A 340 2.89 -25.75 -12.98
C PRO A 340 4.42 -25.61 -13.01
N GLU A 341 4.99 -25.05 -14.08
CA GLU A 341 6.42 -24.75 -14.18
C GLU A 341 6.79 -23.41 -13.51
N GLY A 342 5.83 -22.71 -12.90
CA GLY A 342 5.94 -21.35 -12.38
C GLY A 342 6.41 -21.21 -10.92
N ASN A 343 7.18 -22.13 -10.36
CA ASN A 343 7.82 -22.08 -9.03
C ASN A 343 6.87 -22.20 -7.81
N GLY A 344 5.65 -22.67 -7.98
CA GLY A 344 4.72 -22.91 -6.87
C GLY A 344 3.93 -21.68 -6.41
N SER A 345 3.17 -21.85 -5.35
CA SER A 345 2.32 -20.80 -4.75
C SER A 345 2.98 -20.16 -3.53
N ILE A 346 2.55 -18.95 -3.21
CA ILE A 346 2.97 -18.27 -1.97
C ILE A 346 2.19 -18.83 -0.77
N THR A 347 2.83 -18.79 0.40
CA THR A 347 2.22 -19.19 1.68
C THR A 347 1.50 -18.02 2.33
N PHE A 348 0.68 -18.31 3.37
CA PHE A 348 0.08 -17.28 4.22
C PHE A 348 1.15 -16.36 4.83
N ALA A 349 2.25 -16.93 5.36
CA ALA A 349 3.34 -16.15 5.96
C ALA A 349 3.96 -15.16 4.95
N GLN A 350 4.17 -15.59 3.70
CA GLN A 350 4.69 -14.72 2.64
C GLN A 350 3.71 -13.59 2.30
N ALA A 351 2.42 -13.90 2.14
CA ALA A 351 1.40 -12.89 1.85
C ALA A 351 1.19 -11.92 3.04
N PHE A 352 1.22 -12.41 4.27
CA PHE A 352 1.16 -11.57 5.47
C PHE A 352 2.40 -10.65 5.59
N HIS A 353 3.59 -11.16 5.25
CA HIS A 353 4.80 -10.34 5.15
C HIS A 353 4.64 -9.19 4.16
N MET A 354 4.11 -9.46 2.97
CA MET A 354 3.85 -8.43 1.94
C MET A 354 2.89 -7.34 2.44
N ALA A 355 1.87 -7.73 3.20
CA ALA A 355 0.83 -6.84 3.73
C ALA A 355 1.25 -6.03 4.97
N THR A 356 2.36 -6.42 5.63
CA THR A 356 2.84 -5.81 6.87
C THR A 356 4.27 -5.32 6.73
N LYS A 357 5.29 -6.15 7.01
CA LYS A 357 6.69 -5.74 7.11
C LYS A 357 7.26 -5.24 5.77
N ALA A 358 6.94 -5.90 4.66
CA ALA A 358 7.42 -5.47 3.35
C ALA A 358 6.81 -4.12 2.93
N GLY A 359 5.49 -3.96 3.05
CA GLY A 359 4.83 -2.68 2.80
C GLY A 359 5.26 -1.59 3.78
N GLY A 360 5.47 -1.94 5.05
CA GLY A 360 5.97 -1.03 6.08
C GLY A 360 7.41 -0.55 5.86
N SER A 361 8.21 -1.29 5.08
CA SER A 361 9.64 -0.99 4.87
C SER A 361 9.92 0.33 4.16
N VAL A 362 8.96 0.87 3.43
CA VAL A 362 9.07 2.20 2.78
C VAL A 362 8.83 3.35 3.76
N PHE A 363 8.38 3.03 4.99
CA PHE A 363 8.17 3.99 6.06
C PHE A 363 9.18 3.74 7.19
N ASP A 364 9.46 4.77 8.01
CA ASP A 364 10.44 4.65 9.08
C ASP A 364 9.97 3.67 10.17
N ARG A 365 10.60 2.50 10.25
CA ARG A 365 10.37 1.47 11.28
C ARG A 365 8.92 1.06 11.48
N ALA A 366 8.18 0.87 10.38
CA ALA A 366 6.78 0.45 10.38
C ALA A 366 6.59 -1.01 9.93
N GLY A 367 5.40 -1.58 10.16
CA GLY A 367 4.99 -2.89 9.66
C GLY A 367 5.48 -4.10 10.46
N SER A 368 6.09 -3.92 11.63
CA SER A 368 6.51 -5.01 12.53
C SER A 368 6.30 -4.65 14.00
N LEU A 369 6.33 -5.67 14.89
CA LEU A 369 6.34 -5.51 16.35
C LEU A 369 7.70 -5.91 16.96
N GLU A 370 8.74 -5.95 16.15
CA GLU A 370 10.11 -6.14 16.65
C GLU A 370 10.54 -4.93 17.48
N LYS A 371 11.46 -5.18 18.42
CA LYS A 371 12.03 -4.10 19.22
C LYS A 371 12.57 -2.95 18.37
N GLY A 372 12.18 -1.72 18.71
CA GLY A 372 12.56 -0.50 18.01
C GLY A 372 11.69 -0.13 16.81
N TYR A 373 10.70 -0.97 16.47
CA TYR A 373 9.65 -0.59 15.51
C TYR A 373 8.61 0.30 16.17
N ARG A 374 7.94 1.12 15.40
CA ARG A 374 6.80 1.92 15.84
C ARG A 374 5.66 1.00 16.26
N PHE A 375 5.03 1.33 17.38
CA PHE A 375 3.86 0.59 17.82
C PHE A 375 2.62 1.04 17.02
N ASN A 376 2.58 0.62 15.76
CA ASN A 376 1.43 0.73 14.87
C ASN A 376 0.81 -0.67 14.81
N ALA A 377 -0.23 -0.89 15.60
CA ALA A 377 -0.73 -2.21 15.89
C ALA A 377 -2.26 -2.31 15.87
N LEU A 378 -2.72 -3.51 15.63
CA LEU A 378 -4.12 -3.92 15.76
C LEU A 378 -4.23 -4.98 16.84
N VAL A 379 -5.35 -4.96 17.55
CA VAL A 379 -5.74 -6.06 18.44
C VAL A 379 -6.95 -6.73 17.85
N LEU A 380 -6.86 -8.02 17.61
CA LEU A 380 -7.93 -8.84 17.03
C LEU A 380 -8.56 -9.74 18.09
N ASP A 381 -9.89 -9.92 18.00
CA ASP A 381 -10.64 -10.84 18.85
C ASP A 381 -11.85 -11.43 18.09
N GLY A 382 -12.55 -12.40 18.73
CA GLY A 382 -13.73 -13.03 18.16
C GLY A 382 -13.47 -13.91 16.94
N LEU A 383 -12.27 -14.51 16.87
CA LEU A 383 -11.83 -15.36 15.74
C LEU A 383 -11.96 -16.85 16.02
N GLU A 384 -12.43 -17.24 17.20
CA GLU A 384 -12.63 -18.64 17.59
C GLU A 384 -14.10 -18.94 17.76
N ASP A 385 -14.50 -20.15 17.36
CA ASP A 385 -15.83 -20.70 17.62
C ASP A 385 -15.82 -21.48 18.93
N GLU A 386 -17.00 -21.58 19.59
CA GLU A 386 -17.13 -22.32 20.85
C GLU A 386 -16.66 -23.78 20.68
N GLY A 387 -15.72 -24.19 21.52
CA GLY A 387 -15.14 -25.53 21.50
C GLY A 387 -14.07 -25.79 20.45
N PHE A 388 -13.63 -24.73 19.72
CA PHE A 388 -12.56 -24.85 18.73
C PHE A 388 -11.47 -23.80 18.95
N THR A 389 -10.36 -24.24 19.53
CA THR A 389 -9.22 -23.36 19.85
C THR A 389 -8.23 -23.35 18.70
N LEU A 390 -7.79 -22.15 18.32
CA LEU A 390 -6.83 -21.90 17.24
C LEU A 390 -5.50 -21.39 17.80
N SER A 391 -4.40 -21.73 17.15
CA SER A 391 -3.11 -21.07 17.37
C SER A 391 -3.15 -19.59 16.94
N PRO A 392 -2.21 -18.76 17.40
CA PRO A 392 -2.12 -17.37 16.95
C PRO A 392 -1.98 -17.24 15.44
N GLU A 393 -1.21 -18.11 14.78
CA GLU A 393 -1.09 -18.15 13.32
C GLU A 393 -2.42 -18.47 12.63
N GLU A 394 -3.14 -19.51 13.13
CA GLU A 394 -4.44 -19.88 12.57
C GLU A 394 -5.49 -18.78 12.76
N ARG A 395 -5.45 -18.03 13.87
CA ARG A 395 -6.32 -16.86 14.08
C ARG A 395 -5.98 -15.73 13.12
N ALA A 396 -4.70 -15.45 12.89
CA ALA A 396 -4.28 -14.45 11.89
C ALA A 396 -4.72 -14.86 10.48
N GLU A 397 -4.56 -16.13 10.11
CA GLU A 397 -5.03 -16.67 8.84
C GLU A 397 -6.56 -16.59 8.74
N ARG A 398 -7.30 -17.02 9.75
CA ARG A 398 -8.76 -16.91 9.80
C ARG A 398 -9.23 -15.47 9.65
N PHE A 399 -8.57 -14.51 10.31
CA PHE A 399 -8.90 -13.10 10.14
C PHE A 399 -8.79 -12.66 8.67
N CYS A 400 -7.71 -13.01 8.00
CA CYS A 400 -7.52 -12.65 6.59
C CYS A 400 -8.53 -13.32 5.65
N TYR A 401 -8.97 -14.55 5.93
CA TYR A 401 -9.89 -15.30 5.08
C TYR A 401 -11.37 -15.08 5.39
N ALA A 402 -11.73 -14.88 6.66
CA ALA A 402 -13.13 -14.90 7.11
C ALA A 402 -13.48 -13.75 8.08
N GLY A 403 -12.50 -12.98 8.57
CA GLY A 403 -12.72 -11.85 9.47
C GLY A 403 -13.17 -10.58 8.77
N ASP A 404 -13.52 -9.60 9.59
CA ASP A 404 -13.83 -8.23 9.15
C ASP A 404 -13.44 -7.18 10.24
N ASP A 405 -13.76 -5.92 10.01
CA ASP A 405 -13.39 -4.80 10.89
C ASP A 405 -13.98 -4.91 12.31
N ARG A 406 -15.02 -5.71 12.52
CA ARG A 406 -15.60 -6.00 13.86
C ARG A 406 -14.66 -6.84 14.72
N ASN A 407 -13.79 -7.61 14.10
CA ASN A 407 -12.75 -8.36 14.82
C ASN A 407 -11.60 -7.46 15.30
N ILE A 408 -11.46 -6.22 14.82
CA ILE A 408 -10.42 -5.29 15.24
C ILE A 408 -10.92 -4.49 16.44
N ILE A 409 -10.60 -4.94 17.65
CA ILE A 409 -11.04 -4.34 18.92
C ILE A 409 -10.11 -3.24 19.44
N GLY A 410 -8.86 -3.17 18.95
CA GLY A 410 -7.88 -2.13 19.30
C GLY A 410 -7.10 -1.67 18.08
N ARG A 411 -6.80 -0.36 17.99
CA ARG A 411 -6.06 0.28 16.91
C ARG A 411 -5.08 1.29 17.50
N PHE A 412 -3.79 1.19 17.15
CA PHE A 412 -2.75 2.05 17.71
C PHE A 412 -1.84 2.60 16.61
N ILE A 413 -1.62 3.91 16.62
CA ILE A 413 -0.61 4.60 15.80
C ILE A 413 0.37 5.30 16.74
N ASP A 414 1.67 4.99 16.63
CA ASP A 414 2.73 5.47 17.53
C ASP A 414 2.34 5.34 19.02
N GLY A 415 1.75 4.20 19.40
CA GLY A 415 1.30 3.93 20.75
C GLY A 415 0.02 4.68 21.17
N LYS A 416 -0.54 5.53 20.34
CA LYS A 416 -1.80 6.23 20.64
C LYS A 416 -2.99 5.42 20.11
N GLU A 417 -3.95 5.19 20.97
CA GLU A 417 -5.17 4.49 20.61
C GLU A 417 -6.07 5.35 19.70
N ILE A 418 -6.50 4.76 18.58
CA ILE A 418 -7.38 5.39 17.61
C ILE A 418 -8.82 4.95 17.90
N ILE A 419 -9.64 5.91 18.26
CA ILE A 419 -11.09 5.72 18.45
C ILE A 419 -11.78 6.17 17.16
N LEU A 420 -12.51 5.25 16.56
CA LEU A 420 -13.34 5.56 15.39
C LEU A 420 -14.65 6.27 15.83
N PRO A 421 -15.19 7.18 15.00
CA PRO A 421 -16.43 7.87 15.29
C PRO A 421 -17.65 6.95 15.26
#